data_5949009842b269a416c1619e22443f4d
#
_entry.id   5949009842b269a416c1619e22443f4d
#
_cell.length_a   1.000
_cell.length_b   1.000
_cell.length_c   1.000
_cell.angle_alpha   90.00
_cell.angle_beta   90.00
_cell.angle_gamma   90.00
#
_symmetry.space_group_name_H-M   'P 1'
#
loop_
_entity.id
_entity.type
_entity.pdbx_description
1 polymer ?
#
loop_
_entity_poly.entity_id
_entity_poly.type
_entity_poly.pdbx_seq_one_letter_code
_entity_poly.pdbx_strand_id
1 'polypeptide(L)'
;MQFQTPIEIAKYMCSMIPHNSIKIMEPTAGSGNILNCLSGYQVIAPSNFFDMEPDFFDCIVMNPPFSSKFAFGIPEGFEHKGMRMGYYILTECMKMSDHIIALMPWFTISDSDVRLRYLKSFGLKSITALPRKTFQYARIQTCVFELDRGYCNETIFRVYDEIIKKKEQNETDKDSEMD
;
A
#
# COMPACT_ATOMS: atom_id res chain seq x y z
N MET A 1 -13.10 -5.48 -13.72
CA MET A 1 -13.19 -4.16 -13.05
C MET A 1 -12.07 -4.13 -12.04
N GLN A 2 -11.02 -3.32 -12.28
CA GLN A 2 -9.92 -3.16 -11.34
C GLN A 2 -10.37 -2.22 -10.22
N PHE A 3 -10.02 -2.55 -8.97
CA PHE A 3 -10.27 -1.68 -7.83
C PHE A 3 -9.20 -0.59 -7.81
N GLN A 4 -9.52 0.54 -8.44
CA GLN A 4 -8.61 1.69 -8.50
C GLN A 4 -8.52 2.36 -7.13
N THR A 5 -7.32 2.70 -6.71
CA THR A 5 -7.09 3.46 -5.47
C THR A 5 -7.75 4.83 -5.60
N PRO A 6 -8.67 5.23 -4.71
CA PRO A 6 -9.19 6.60 -4.70
C PRO A 6 -8.06 7.60 -4.55
N ILE A 7 -8.18 8.76 -5.20
CA ILE A 7 -7.08 9.75 -5.26
C ILE A 7 -6.64 10.24 -3.88
N GLU A 8 -7.59 10.40 -2.95
CA GLU A 8 -7.26 10.84 -1.57
C GLU A 8 -6.49 9.77 -0.80
N ILE A 9 -6.80 8.49 -1.04
CA ILE A 9 -6.04 7.38 -0.45
C ILE A 9 -4.65 7.28 -1.10
N ALA A 10 -4.54 7.48 -2.43
CA ALA A 10 -3.25 7.53 -3.12
C ALA A 10 -2.35 8.64 -2.55
N LYS A 11 -2.89 9.86 -2.39
CA LYS A 11 -2.18 10.97 -1.75
C LYS A 11 -1.74 10.63 -0.31
N TYR A 12 -2.62 10.02 0.47
CA TYR A 12 -2.30 9.58 1.83
C TYR A 12 -1.16 8.56 1.83
N MET A 13 -1.22 7.55 0.97
CA MET A 13 -0.15 6.56 0.83
C MET A 13 1.17 7.22 0.44
N CYS A 14 1.17 8.08 -0.55
CA CYS A 14 2.37 8.79 -1.01
C CYS A 14 2.93 9.75 0.06
N SER A 15 2.12 10.27 0.98
CA SER A 15 2.60 11.10 2.09
C SER A 15 3.44 10.34 3.14
N MET A 16 3.45 9.01 3.08
CA MET A 16 4.25 8.15 3.97
C MET A 16 5.61 7.76 3.36
N ILE A 17 5.88 8.15 2.10
CA ILE A 17 7.17 7.88 1.46
C ILE A 17 8.28 8.59 2.24
N PRO A 18 9.39 7.90 2.59
CA PRO A 18 10.52 8.53 3.27
C PRO A 18 11.08 9.71 2.45
N HIS A 19 11.40 10.81 3.11
CA HIS A 19 11.82 12.08 2.46
C HIS A 19 13.09 11.97 1.61
N ASN A 20 13.95 11.00 1.90
CA ASN A 20 15.20 10.76 1.17
C ASN A 20 15.04 9.76 0.02
N SER A 21 13.82 9.30 -0.28
CA SER A 21 13.57 8.39 -1.39
C SER A 21 13.74 9.08 -2.73
N ILE A 22 14.37 8.40 -3.68
CA ILE A 22 14.62 8.87 -5.05
C ILE A 22 13.94 7.93 -6.04
N LYS A 23 14.15 6.62 -5.89
CA LYS A 23 13.68 5.56 -6.79
C LYS A 23 12.51 4.81 -6.18
N ILE A 24 11.34 5.00 -6.76
CA ILE A 24 10.07 4.43 -6.27
C ILE A 24 9.54 3.41 -7.26
N MET A 25 8.99 2.30 -6.78
CA MET A 25 8.24 1.36 -7.61
C MET A 25 6.75 1.39 -7.28
N GLU A 26 5.91 1.39 -8.32
CA GLU A 26 4.51 0.97 -8.24
C GLU A 26 4.31 -0.29 -9.08
N PRO A 27 4.27 -1.49 -8.45
CA PRO A 27 4.32 -2.77 -9.17
C PRO A 27 3.08 -3.09 -10.00
N THR A 28 1.94 -2.42 -9.74
CA THR A 28 0.63 -2.75 -10.32
C THR A 28 -0.21 -1.51 -10.56
N ALA A 29 0.30 -0.60 -11.38
CA ALA A 29 -0.19 0.78 -11.52
C ALA A 29 -1.69 0.96 -11.89
N GLY A 30 -2.29 -0.02 -12.55
CA GLY A 30 -3.70 0.04 -12.95
C GLY A 30 -4.01 1.28 -13.81
N SER A 31 -4.93 2.16 -13.35
CA SER A 31 -5.23 3.43 -14.01
C SER A 31 -4.26 4.57 -13.68
N GLY A 32 -3.27 4.32 -12.81
CA GLY A 32 -2.21 5.29 -12.51
C GLY A 32 -2.54 6.30 -11.41
N ASN A 33 -3.56 6.09 -10.58
CA ASN A 33 -3.89 7.04 -9.51
C ASN A 33 -2.75 7.22 -8.50
N ILE A 34 -2.02 6.16 -8.16
CA ILE A 34 -0.81 6.25 -7.33
C ILE A 34 0.31 6.93 -8.12
N LEU A 35 0.55 6.50 -9.39
CA LEU A 35 1.58 7.11 -10.25
C LEU A 35 1.43 8.63 -10.35
N ASN A 36 0.21 9.13 -10.47
CA ASN A 36 -0.07 10.57 -10.54
C ASN A 36 0.35 11.32 -9.27
N CYS A 37 0.50 10.63 -8.14
CA CYS A 37 0.96 11.19 -6.88
C CYS A 37 2.49 11.07 -6.68
N LEU A 38 3.20 10.38 -7.58
CA LEU A 38 4.64 10.13 -7.49
C LEU A 38 5.47 11.10 -8.34
N SER A 39 4.92 12.25 -8.74
CA SER A 39 5.66 13.28 -9.46
C SER A 39 6.87 13.76 -8.65
N GLY A 40 8.02 13.86 -9.30
CA GLY A 40 9.28 14.26 -8.66
C GLY A 40 10.19 13.10 -8.23
N TYR A 41 9.72 11.86 -8.32
CA TYR A 41 10.53 10.66 -8.09
C TYR A 41 10.95 10.01 -9.41
N GLN A 42 12.01 9.21 -9.37
CA GLN A 42 12.32 8.24 -10.43
C GLN A 42 11.37 7.05 -10.26
N VAL A 43 10.32 6.98 -11.06
CA VAL A 43 9.27 5.96 -10.90
C VAL A 43 9.47 4.80 -11.87
N ILE A 44 9.42 3.58 -11.33
CA ILE A 44 9.36 2.34 -12.10
C ILE A 44 7.97 1.73 -11.92
N ALA A 45 7.26 1.56 -13.04
CA ALA A 45 5.94 0.94 -13.07
C ALA A 45 5.93 -0.10 -14.21
N PRO A 46 6.17 -1.38 -13.92
CA PRO A 46 6.24 -2.41 -14.93
C PRO A 46 4.88 -2.63 -15.59
N SER A 47 4.88 -2.93 -16.88
CA SER A 47 3.66 -3.34 -17.58
C SER A 47 3.12 -4.69 -17.08
N ASN A 48 4.02 -5.57 -16.62
CA ASN A 48 3.71 -6.82 -15.96
C ASN A 48 4.69 -7.04 -14.80
N PHE A 49 4.17 -7.17 -13.59
CA PHE A 49 4.98 -7.40 -12.38
C PHE A 49 5.82 -8.69 -12.47
N PHE A 50 5.27 -9.74 -13.08
CA PHE A 50 5.92 -11.05 -13.13
C PHE A 50 7.10 -11.13 -14.12
N ASP A 51 7.21 -10.16 -15.01
CA ASP A 51 8.31 -10.09 -16.01
C ASP A 51 9.44 -9.16 -15.56
N MET A 52 9.33 -8.62 -14.33
CA MET A 52 10.36 -7.71 -13.80
C MET A 52 11.65 -8.44 -13.48
N GLU A 53 12.75 -7.86 -13.92
CA GLU A 53 14.07 -8.22 -13.40
C GLU A 53 14.23 -7.72 -11.94
N PRO A 54 14.95 -8.49 -11.11
CA PRO A 54 15.24 -8.07 -9.73
C PRO A 54 15.97 -6.73 -9.69
N ASP A 55 15.45 -5.79 -8.93
CA ASP A 55 16.02 -4.46 -8.70
C ASP A 55 15.72 -4.01 -7.26
N PHE A 56 16.37 -2.95 -6.76
CA PHE A 56 16.14 -2.45 -5.43
C PHE A 56 15.63 -1.00 -5.47
N PHE A 57 14.61 -0.70 -4.65
CA PHE A 57 13.90 0.57 -4.62
C PHE A 57 13.96 1.19 -3.23
N ASP A 58 14.04 2.52 -3.16
CA ASP A 58 14.01 3.24 -1.88
C ASP A 58 12.66 3.08 -1.18
N CYS A 59 11.57 3.03 -1.97
CA CYS A 59 10.23 2.75 -1.45
C CYS A 59 9.37 2.07 -2.53
N ILE A 60 8.44 1.24 -2.11
CA ILE A 60 7.40 0.67 -2.98
C ILE A 60 6.04 1.14 -2.47
N VAL A 61 5.22 1.69 -3.38
CA VAL A 61 3.83 2.09 -3.08
C VAL A 61 2.91 1.26 -3.95
N MET A 62 2.01 0.48 -3.34
CA MET A 62 1.25 -0.52 -4.09
C MET A 62 -0.21 -0.67 -3.65
N ASN A 63 -1.08 -0.95 -4.63
CA ASN A 63 -2.41 -1.52 -4.45
C ASN A 63 -2.54 -2.75 -5.36
N PRO A 64 -2.06 -3.92 -4.94
CA PRO A 64 -1.99 -5.10 -5.79
C PRO A 64 -3.37 -5.70 -6.02
N PRO A 65 -3.57 -6.46 -7.11
CA PRO A 65 -4.77 -7.26 -7.29
C PRO A 65 -4.87 -8.29 -6.16
N PHE A 66 -5.95 -8.26 -5.37
CA PHE A 66 -6.11 -9.16 -4.22
C PHE A 66 -6.34 -10.61 -4.65
N SER A 67 -6.93 -10.81 -5.84
CA SER A 67 -7.23 -12.12 -6.39
C SER A 67 -6.52 -12.33 -7.72
N SER A 68 -6.12 -13.57 -7.98
CA SER A 68 -5.55 -14.00 -9.27
C SER A 68 -6.48 -13.73 -10.46
N LYS A 69 -7.79 -13.65 -10.24
CA LYS A 69 -8.76 -13.28 -11.30
C LYS A 69 -8.55 -11.88 -11.88
N PHE A 70 -7.92 -11.00 -11.13
CA PHE A 70 -7.69 -9.60 -11.51
C PHE A 70 -6.21 -9.29 -11.77
N ALA A 71 -5.32 -10.27 -11.56
CA ALA A 71 -3.92 -10.13 -11.88
C ALA A 71 -3.70 -10.35 -13.38
N PHE A 72 -2.79 -9.56 -13.96
CA PHE A 72 -2.40 -9.65 -15.36
C PHE A 72 -1.04 -10.36 -15.48
N GLY A 73 -0.85 -11.11 -16.56
CA GLY A 73 0.45 -11.68 -16.93
C GLY A 73 0.96 -12.76 -15.98
N ILE A 74 0.06 -13.44 -15.25
CA ILE A 74 0.45 -14.54 -14.35
C ILE A 74 1.14 -15.64 -15.15
N PRO A 75 2.34 -16.09 -14.74
CA PRO A 75 3.03 -17.18 -15.41
C PRO A 75 2.23 -18.48 -15.43
N GLU A 76 2.40 -19.27 -16.49
CA GLU A 76 1.81 -20.60 -16.58
C GLU A 76 2.31 -21.49 -15.43
N GLY A 77 1.41 -22.24 -14.80
CA GLY A 77 1.75 -23.10 -13.65
C GLY A 77 1.83 -22.38 -12.29
N PHE A 78 1.49 -21.09 -12.23
CA PHE A 78 1.48 -20.36 -10.98
C PHE A 78 0.42 -20.90 -9.99
N GLU A 79 0.85 -21.34 -8.81
CA GLU A 79 -0.01 -22.11 -7.89
C GLU A 79 -0.79 -21.26 -6.88
N HIS A 80 -0.53 -19.95 -6.76
CA HIS A 80 -1.23 -19.10 -5.80
C HIS A 80 -2.66 -18.77 -6.25
N LYS A 81 -3.62 -19.54 -5.79
CA LYS A 81 -5.05 -19.42 -6.14
C LYS A 81 -5.79 -18.47 -5.21
N GLY A 82 -6.84 -17.81 -5.75
CA GLY A 82 -7.80 -17.02 -4.99
C GLY A 82 -7.28 -15.68 -4.50
N MET A 83 -7.68 -15.27 -3.30
CA MET A 83 -7.43 -13.95 -2.71
C MET A 83 -6.02 -13.77 -2.12
N ARG A 84 -5.08 -14.68 -2.39
CA ARG A 84 -3.70 -14.62 -1.88
C ARG A 84 -2.73 -13.86 -2.80
N MET A 85 -3.18 -13.44 -3.99
CA MET A 85 -2.32 -12.80 -4.98
C MET A 85 -1.68 -11.51 -4.45
N GLY A 86 -2.45 -10.65 -3.81
CA GLY A 86 -1.91 -9.42 -3.24
C GLY A 86 -0.83 -9.65 -2.18
N TYR A 87 -1.02 -10.66 -1.35
CA TYR A 87 -0.02 -11.04 -0.35
C TYR A 87 1.25 -11.60 -1.00
N TYR A 88 1.13 -12.41 -2.06
CA TYR A 88 2.27 -12.89 -2.83
C TYR A 88 3.09 -11.72 -3.41
N ILE A 89 2.43 -10.79 -4.12
CA ILE A 89 3.10 -9.60 -4.67
C ILE A 89 3.78 -8.81 -3.55
N LEU A 90 3.12 -8.62 -2.41
CA LEU A 90 3.71 -7.95 -1.25
C LEU A 90 5.00 -8.66 -0.77
N THR A 91 4.99 -9.98 -0.66
CA THR A 91 6.19 -10.72 -0.22
C THR A 91 7.33 -10.67 -1.22
N GLU A 92 7.05 -10.60 -2.52
CA GLU A 92 8.08 -10.36 -3.54
C GLU A 92 8.62 -8.92 -3.43
N CYS A 93 7.76 -7.92 -3.25
CA CYS A 93 8.16 -6.54 -3.01
C CYS A 93 9.05 -6.38 -1.77
N MET A 94 8.82 -7.18 -0.71
CA MET A 94 9.67 -7.19 0.50
C MET A 94 11.10 -7.65 0.23
N LYS A 95 11.40 -8.27 -0.90
CA LYS A 95 12.77 -8.62 -1.33
C LYS A 95 13.46 -7.45 -2.06
N MET A 96 12.69 -6.47 -2.55
CA MET A 96 13.13 -5.40 -3.44
C MET A 96 13.13 -4.02 -2.79
N SER A 97 12.67 -3.88 -1.55
CA SER A 97 12.69 -2.61 -0.81
C SER A 97 12.67 -2.84 0.70
N ASP A 98 13.24 -1.88 1.42
CA ASP A 98 13.15 -1.81 2.88
C ASP A 98 11.90 -1.04 3.34
N HIS A 99 11.34 -0.18 2.49
CA HIS A 99 10.15 0.62 2.80
C HIS A 99 9.02 0.28 1.84
N ILE A 100 7.87 -0.17 2.37
CA ILE A 100 6.71 -0.53 1.56
C ILE A 100 5.45 0.08 2.15
N ILE A 101 4.67 0.73 1.30
CA ILE A 101 3.36 1.27 1.61
C ILE A 101 2.35 0.49 0.77
N ALA A 102 1.57 -0.37 1.40
CA ALA A 102 0.71 -1.32 0.70
C ALA A 102 -0.75 -1.20 1.12
N LEU A 103 -1.64 -0.96 0.16
CA LEU A 103 -3.07 -1.07 0.38
C LEU A 103 -3.46 -2.56 0.25
N MET A 104 -3.93 -3.13 1.35
CA MET A 104 -4.20 -4.56 1.47
C MET A 104 -5.59 -4.82 2.06
N PRO A 105 -6.19 -5.97 1.76
CA PRO A 105 -7.40 -6.39 2.45
C PRO A 105 -7.10 -6.71 3.92
N TRP A 106 -8.05 -6.37 4.81
CA TRP A 106 -7.92 -6.60 6.24
C TRP A 106 -7.65 -8.06 6.59
N PHE A 107 -8.25 -8.99 5.84
CA PHE A 107 -8.04 -10.42 6.04
C PHE A 107 -6.59 -10.89 5.76
N THR A 108 -5.73 -10.03 5.22
CA THR A 108 -4.28 -10.33 5.12
C THR A 108 -3.70 -10.63 6.49
N ILE A 109 -4.17 -9.95 7.52
CA ILE A 109 -3.68 -10.10 8.90
C ILE A 109 -4.72 -10.75 9.83
N SER A 110 -6.03 -10.55 9.60
CA SER A 110 -7.06 -11.09 10.49
C SER A 110 -7.26 -12.60 10.37
N ASP A 111 -6.98 -13.16 9.19
CA ASP A 111 -7.25 -14.56 8.90
C ASP A 111 -6.01 -15.46 9.01
N SER A 112 -4.86 -14.89 9.43
CA SER A 112 -3.61 -15.66 9.54
C SER A 112 -2.62 -15.00 10.47
N ASP A 113 -2.43 -15.59 11.62
CA ASP A 113 -1.39 -15.21 12.57
C ASP A 113 0.04 -15.44 12.02
N VAL A 114 0.21 -16.41 11.13
CA VAL A 114 1.49 -16.65 10.45
C VAL A 114 1.87 -15.46 9.56
N ARG A 115 0.92 -14.96 8.75
CA ARG A 115 1.16 -13.77 7.93
C ARG A 115 1.42 -12.54 8.78
N LEU A 116 0.63 -12.35 9.83
CA LEU A 116 0.81 -11.23 10.75
C LEU A 116 2.20 -11.25 11.40
N ARG A 117 2.64 -12.39 11.91
CA ARG A 117 3.99 -12.55 12.49
C ARG A 117 5.08 -12.30 11.45
N TYR A 118 4.91 -12.77 10.21
CA TYR A 118 5.87 -12.53 9.14
C TYR A 118 6.01 -11.04 8.81
N LEU A 119 4.89 -10.32 8.64
CA LEU A 119 4.91 -8.87 8.42
C LEU A 119 5.52 -8.13 9.62
N LYS A 120 5.21 -8.56 10.84
CA LYS A 120 5.79 -7.99 12.05
C LYS A 120 7.30 -8.24 12.14
N SER A 121 7.78 -9.41 11.75
CA SER A 121 9.22 -9.73 11.74
C SER A 121 9.98 -8.95 10.66
N PHE A 122 9.33 -8.57 9.57
CA PHE A 122 9.91 -7.66 8.59
C PHE A 122 10.01 -6.24 9.14
N GLY A 123 8.96 -5.75 9.80
CA GLY A 123 8.89 -4.42 10.35
C GLY A 123 7.55 -3.72 10.10
N LEU A 124 6.43 -4.34 10.49
CA LEU A 124 5.10 -3.72 10.38
C LEU A 124 5.00 -2.51 11.33
N LYS A 125 5.24 -1.31 10.78
CA LYS A 125 5.33 -0.06 11.52
C LYS A 125 3.96 0.53 11.83
N SER A 126 3.08 0.56 10.83
CA SER A 126 1.72 1.02 11.06
C SER A 126 0.68 0.31 10.21
N ILE A 127 -0.56 0.31 10.70
CA ILE A 127 -1.76 -0.16 10.03
C ILE A 127 -2.77 0.98 10.08
N THR A 128 -3.23 1.46 8.92
CA THR A 128 -4.31 2.45 8.82
C THR A 128 -5.57 1.77 8.28
N ALA A 129 -6.58 1.62 9.13
CA ALA A 129 -7.88 1.12 8.71
C ALA A 129 -8.59 2.13 7.81
N LEU A 130 -9.02 1.71 6.62
CA LEU A 130 -9.76 2.54 5.69
C LEU A 130 -11.28 2.37 5.90
N PRO A 131 -12.10 3.38 5.55
CA PRO A 131 -13.54 3.25 5.58
C PRO A 131 -14.01 2.08 4.71
N ARG A 132 -15.01 1.35 5.16
CA ARG A 132 -15.57 0.22 4.41
C ARG A 132 -16.09 0.62 3.02
N LYS A 133 -16.43 1.89 2.82
CA LYS A 133 -16.91 2.47 1.57
C LYS A 133 -15.80 2.95 0.64
N THR A 134 -14.53 2.76 0.99
CA THR A 134 -13.38 3.18 0.18
C THR A 134 -13.48 2.69 -1.26
N PHE A 135 -13.98 1.47 -1.45
CA PHE A 135 -14.25 0.91 -2.78
C PHE A 135 -15.76 0.68 -2.94
N GLN A 136 -16.39 1.41 -3.86
CA GLN A 136 -17.85 1.41 -4.04
C GLN A 136 -18.46 0.02 -4.30
N TYR A 137 -17.71 -0.88 -4.92
CA TYR A 137 -18.18 -2.19 -5.38
C TYR A 137 -17.56 -3.37 -4.61
N ALA A 138 -16.67 -3.11 -3.67
CA ALA A 138 -16.06 -4.14 -2.86
C ALA A 138 -16.58 -4.09 -1.42
N ARG A 139 -17.15 -5.19 -0.96
CA ARG A 139 -17.54 -5.34 0.46
C ARG A 139 -16.35 -5.79 1.33
N ILE A 140 -15.13 -5.48 0.90
CA ILE A 140 -13.89 -5.89 1.55
C ILE A 140 -13.38 -4.73 2.40
N GLN A 141 -13.19 -4.96 3.69
CA GLN A 141 -12.47 -4.02 4.54
C GLN A 141 -11.00 -4.00 4.11
N THR A 142 -10.48 -2.81 3.89
CA THR A 142 -9.08 -2.60 3.49
C THR A 142 -8.33 -1.76 4.52
N CYS A 143 -7.01 -1.84 4.46
CA CYS A 143 -6.11 -1.05 5.29
C CYS A 143 -4.84 -0.71 4.49
N VAL A 144 -4.12 0.31 4.94
CA VAL A 144 -2.78 0.62 4.43
C VAL A 144 -1.77 0.13 5.45
N PHE A 145 -0.84 -0.71 5.01
CA PHE A 145 0.33 -1.11 5.78
C PHE A 145 1.50 -0.18 5.45
N GLU A 146 2.20 0.27 6.47
CA GLU A 146 3.51 0.87 6.39
C GLU A 146 4.51 -0.15 6.94
N LEU A 147 5.38 -0.64 6.08
CA LEU A 147 6.42 -1.61 6.40
C LEU A 147 7.77 -0.92 6.30
N ASP A 148 8.59 -1.08 7.32
CA ASP A 148 9.93 -0.49 7.42
C ASP A 148 10.87 -1.58 7.97
N ARG A 149 11.74 -2.12 7.10
CA ARG A 149 12.58 -3.28 7.45
C ARG A 149 13.40 -3.00 8.70
N GLY A 150 13.30 -3.93 9.64
CA GLY A 150 14.01 -3.83 10.92
C GLY A 150 13.28 -2.99 11.98
N TYR A 151 12.11 -2.41 11.67
CA TYR A 151 11.28 -1.74 12.68
C TYR A 151 10.81 -2.76 13.74
N CYS A 152 11.24 -2.57 14.98
CA CYS A 152 10.99 -3.50 16.08
C CYS A 152 10.10 -2.95 17.21
N ASN A 153 9.67 -1.68 17.08
CA ASN A 153 8.77 -1.07 18.06
C ASN A 153 7.32 -1.56 17.92
N GLU A 154 6.43 -1.04 18.75
CA GLU A 154 4.99 -1.33 18.67
C GLU A 154 4.39 -0.86 17.34
N THR A 155 3.51 -1.66 16.76
CA THR A 155 2.79 -1.30 15.53
C THR A 155 1.73 -0.25 15.86
N ILE A 156 1.79 0.89 15.16
CA ILE A 156 0.84 1.99 15.34
C ILE A 156 -0.45 1.67 14.57
N PHE A 157 -1.58 1.67 15.26
CA PHE A 157 -2.89 1.55 14.63
C PHE A 157 -3.52 2.93 14.42
N ARG A 158 -4.04 3.19 13.20
CA ARG A 158 -4.72 4.44 12.82
C ARG A 158 -6.07 4.14 12.18
N VAL A 159 -6.99 5.09 12.30
CA VAL A 159 -8.26 5.11 11.57
C VAL A 159 -8.24 6.29 10.62
N TYR A 160 -8.47 6.07 9.33
CA TYR A 160 -8.29 7.10 8.30
C TYR A 160 -9.21 8.31 8.48
N ASP A 161 -10.47 8.11 8.86
CA ASP A 161 -11.43 9.21 9.10
C ASP A 161 -11.01 10.14 10.24
N GLU A 162 -10.31 9.62 11.24
CA GLU A 162 -9.77 10.44 12.35
C GLU A 162 -8.61 11.32 11.90
N ILE A 163 -7.82 10.84 10.92
CA ILE A 163 -6.70 11.61 10.36
C ILE A 163 -7.21 12.82 9.58
N ILE A 164 -8.29 12.65 8.81
CA ILE A 164 -8.92 13.76 8.06
C ILE A 164 -9.46 14.81 9.03
N LYS A 165 -10.25 14.41 10.03
CA LYS A 165 -10.83 15.32 11.00
C LYS A 165 -9.78 16.15 11.74
N LYS A 166 -8.65 15.56 12.11
CA LYS A 166 -7.54 16.27 12.75
C LYS A 166 -6.87 17.29 11.82
N LYS A 167 -6.80 17.03 10.52
CA LYS A 167 -6.25 17.99 9.53
C LYS A 167 -7.19 19.18 9.37
N GLU A 168 -8.49 18.94 9.22
CA GLU A 168 -9.50 19.99 9.10
C GLU A 168 -9.55 20.89 10.33
N GLN A 169 -9.43 20.33 11.56
CA GLN A 169 -9.35 21.11 12.80
C GLN A 169 -8.10 21.98 12.85
N ASN A 170 -6.93 21.43 12.51
CA ASN A 170 -5.68 22.19 12.53
C ASN A 170 -5.63 23.30 11.47
N GLU A 171 -6.34 23.18 10.36
CA GLU A 171 -6.47 24.23 9.34
C GLU A 171 -7.38 25.35 9.83
N THR A 172 -8.52 25.03 10.44
CA THR A 172 -9.44 26.02 11.03
C THR A 172 -8.81 26.80 12.19
N ASP A 173 -7.99 26.15 13.02
CA ASP A 173 -7.31 26.80 14.14
C ASP A 173 -6.23 27.79 13.65
N LYS A 174 -5.51 27.47 12.56
CA LYS A 174 -4.52 28.38 11.97
C LYS A 174 -5.15 29.62 11.33
N ASP A 175 -6.29 29.45 10.68
CA ASP A 175 -7.01 30.60 10.08
C ASP A 175 -7.59 31.53 11.14
N SER A 176 -7.93 31.01 12.34
CA SER A 176 -8.41 31.79 13.47
C SER A 176 -7.31 32.51 14.25
N GLU A 177 -6.04 32.13 14.12
CA GLU A 177 -4.89 32.82 14.75
C GLU A 177 -4.31 33.95 13.86
N MET A 178 -4.75 34.06 12.59
CA MET A 178 -4.27 35.08 11.65
C MET A 178 -5.22 36.30 11.52
N ASP A 179 -6.36 36.31 12.21
CA ASP A 179 -7.30 37.45 12.34
C ASP A 179 -7.11 38.15 13.70
#